data_1c1e6f455fa1c39339b38d263b1fbcca
#
_entry.id   1c1e6f455fa1c39339b38d263b1fbcca
#
_cell.length_a   1.000
_cell.length_b   1.000
_cell.length_c   1.000
_cell.angle_alpha   90.00
_cell.angle_beta   90.00
_cell.angle_gamma   90.00
#
_symmetry.space_group_name_H-M   'P 1'
#
loop_
_entity.id
_entity.type
_entity.pdbx_description
1 polymer ?
#
loop_
_entity_poly.entity_id
_entity_poly.type
_entity_poly.pdbx_seq_one_letter_code
_entity_poly.pdbx_strand_id
1 'polypeptide(L)'
;MTQIIRGLATIIALWFVTFPAFAAVSIVATVNGDPITSYELEQRVALLADATNIEITDENREVITSDALQMLIDDKLKLQVSIVGKPGIEGAAMAKANELIDATFAENGLTGMKVLREIGIDPATVQSKYISDLVWIDFLRSTYRDKFDTIDAKVEAEIKRLVDDASQPQIRLSEIILTPAPNRNFKQTLNLATQMVAAIRKGANFNAIAQQYSSAGSAHQGGRVGWVTISRLPETFIEALAPLENGEVTEPIALDGNVYIFRRDGKREKGLADDSQIRVWLARAIVPLAEDASDADRLEAAARIKRDSENVRNCDDVEALNTKYESRAVARLNDMVLSDLAPNMQELVNGLEDNQPSEPISFSNGVATMMVCKRGAPELNLPPRKDIEQRVADKLFGVLSERHLIRLRRSAVIDVRG
;
A
#
# COMPACT_ATOMS: atom_id res chain seq x y z
N MET A 1 -33.42 -64.29 -76.37
CA MET A 1 -34.16 -63.07 -75.88
C MET A 1 -34.15 -63.08 -74.37
N THR A 2 -33.20 -62.43 -73.76
CA THR A 2 -33.04 -62.39 -72.31
C THR A 2 -32.72 -60.98 -71.88
N GLN A 3 -33.65 -60.34 -71.17
CA GLN A 3 -33.50 -58.97 -70.68
C GLN A 3 -32.78 -59.03 -69.34
N ILE A 4 -31.72 -58.23 -69.23
CA ILE A 4 -30.95 -58.03 -68.02
C ILE A 4 -31.53 -56.82 -67.31
N ILE A 5 -32.06 -57.02 -66.10
CA ILE A 5 -32.54 -55.96 -65.21
C ILE A 5 -31.34 -55.53 -64.35
N ARG A 6 -30.87 -54.28 -64.52
CA ARG A 6 -29.90 -53.63 -63.66
C ARG A 6 -30.61 -52.98 -62.50
N GLY A 7 -30.43 -53.50 -61.28
CA GLY A 7 -30.86 -52.87 -60.05
C GLY A 7 -29.89 -51.75 -59.66
N LEU A 8 -30.38 -50.52 -59.53
CA LEU A 8 -29.69 -49.38 -58.95
C LEU A 8 -29.83 -49.41 -57.42
N ALA A 9 -28.75 -49.72 -56.69
CA ALA A 9 -28.73 -49.58 -55.26
C ALA A 9 -28.36 -48.15 -54.86
N THR A 10 -29.34 -47.40 -54.37
CA THR A 10 -29.15 -46.02 -53.88
C THR A 10 -28.63 -46.07 -52.48
N ILE A 11 -27.34 -45.72 -52.26
CA ILE A 11 -26.72 -45.60 -50.95
C ILE A 11 -27.14 -44.21 -50.39
N ILE A 12 -28.03 -44.20 -49.40
CA ILE A 12 -28.38 -43.00 -48.61
C ILE A 12 -27.26 -42.83 -47.58
N ALA A 13 -26.32 -41.89 -47.83
CA ALA A 13 -25.36 -41.44 -46.85
C ALA A 13 -26.04 -40.56 -45.79
N LEU A 14 -26.31 -41.11 -44.61
CA LEU A 14 -26.72 -40.33 -43.43
C LEU A 14 -25.53 -39.42 -43.00
N TRP A 15 -25.63 -38.14 -43.31
CA TRP A 15 -24.79 -37.10 -42.72
C TRP A 15 -25.21 -36.88 -41.25
N PHE A 16 -24.47 -37.40 -40.31
CA PHE A 16 -24.56 -37.02 -38.91
C PHE A 16 -24.06 -35.59 -38.78
N VAL A 17 -24.97 -34.63 -38.73
CA VAL A 17 -24.67 -33.28 -38.32
C VAL A 17 -24.45 -33.31 -36.81
N THR A 18 -23.21 -33.37 -36.40
CA THR A 18 -22.84 -33.15 -34.98
C THR A 18 -23.07 -31.67 -34.67
N PHE A 19 -24.19 -31.36 -34.06
CA PHE A 19 -24.38 -30.07 -33.44
C PHE A 19 -23.40 -29.97 -32.28
N PRO A 20 -22.59 -28.87 -32.17
CA PRO A 20 -21.83 -28.64 -30.96
C PRO A 20 -22.85 -28.58 -29.82
N ALA A 21 -22.70 -29.45 -28.82
CA ALA A 21 -23.44 -29.38 -27.59
C ALA A 21 -23.03 -28.06 -26.91
N PHE A 22 -23.86 -27.03 -27.05
CA PHE A 22 -23.71 -25.87 -26.16
C PHE A 22 -23.91 -26.40 -24.74
N ALA A 23 -22.89 -26.24 -23.90
CA ALA A 23 -23.01 -26.55 -22.49
C ALA A 23 -24.25 -25.79 -21.97
N ALA A 24 -25.24 -26.51 -21.47
CA ALA A 24 -26.45 -25.88 -20.98
C ALA A 24 -26.11 -24.99 -19.79
N VAL A 25 -26.35 -23.69 -19.89
CA VAL A 25 -26.18 -22.76 -18.77
C VAL A 25 -27.13 -23.18 -17.65
N SER A 26 -26.58 -23.59 -16.51
CA SER A 26 -27.35 -23.98 -15.32
C SER A 26 -27.35 -22.88 -14.27
N ILE A 27 -28.32 -22.92 -13.36
CA ILE A 27 -28.32 -22.03 -12.17
C ILE A 27 -27.54 -22.73 -11.09
N VAL A 28 -26.42 -22.11 -10.64
CA VAL A 28 -25.56 -22.63 -9.58
C VAL A 28 -25.93 -22.07 -8.19
N ALA A 29 -26.56 -20.90 -8.14
CA ALA A 29 -27.11 -20.36 -6.91
C ALA A 29 -28.24 -19.36 -7.21
N THR A 30 -29.04 -19.04 -6.19
CA THR A 30 -29.95 -17.91 -6.21
C THR A 30 -29.75 -17.04 -4.97
N VAL A 31 -29.90 -15.71 -5.13
CA VAL A 31 -29.78 -14.72 -4.05
C VAL A 31 -31.07 -13.91 -4.03
N ASN A 32 -31.90 -14.10 -3.01
CA ASN A 32 -33.24 -13.50 -2.92
C ASN A 32 -34.12 -13.73 -4.19
N GLY A 33 -33.89 -14.85 -4.87
CA GLY A 33 -34.57 -15.21 -6.13
C GLY A 33 -33.81 -14.85 -7.41
N ASP A 34 -32.81 -13.97 -7.37
CA ASP A 34 -31.99 -13.65 -8.54
C ASP A 34 -30.97 -14.77 -8.82
N PRO A 35 -30.92 -15.32 -10.04
CA PRO A 35 -30.03 -16.43 -10.35
C PRO A 35 -28.57 -15.98 -10.51
N ILE A 36 -27.66 -16.90 -10.16
CA ILE A 36 -26.26 -16.94 -10.58
C ILE A 36 -26.11 -18.17 -11.47
N THR A 37 -25.57 -17.96 -12.66
CA THR A 37 -25.44 -19.02 -13.67
C THR A 37 -24.04 -19.66 -13.63
N SER A 38 -23.94 -20.89 -14.15
CA SER A 38 -22.63 -21.56 -14.35
C SER A 38 -21.71 -20.74 -15.24
N TYR A 39 -22.24 -20.03 -16.22
CA TYR A 39 -21.47 -19.13 -17.09
C TYR A 39 -20.89 -17.94 -16.30
N GLU A 40 -21.68 -17.23 -15.49
CA GLU A 40 -21.20 -16.16 -14.64
C GLU A 40 -20.10 -16.64 -13.70
N LEU A 41 -20.24 -17.85 -13.14
CA LEU A 41 -19.25 -18.44 -12.24
C LEU A 41 -17.95 -18.76 -12.97
N GLU A 42 -18.01 -19.41 -14.13
CA GLU A 42 -16.82 -19.72 -14.95
C GLU A 42 -16.07 -18.45 -15.35
N GLN A 43 -16.79 -17.42 -15.79
CA GLN A 43 -16.22 -16.14 -16.15
C GLN A 43 -15.60 -15.41 -14.95
N ARG A 44 -16.20 -15.52 -13.75
CA ARG A 44 -15.60 -14.95 -12.53
C ARG A 44 -14.35 -15.70 -12.12
N VAL A 45 -14.30 -17.02 -12.24
CA VAL A 45 -13.10 -17.84 -12.01
C VAL A 45 -11.98 -17.45 -12.98
N ALA A 46 -12.29 -17.29 -14.26
CA ALA A 46 -11.31 -16.84 -15.26
C ALA A 46 -10.75 -15.44 -14.93
N LEU A 47 -11.62 -14.51 -14.56
CA LEU A 47 -11.22 -13.16 -14.15
C LEU A 47 -10.30 -13.17 -12.90
N LEU A 48 -10.61 -14.04 -11.93
CA LEU A 48 -9.76 -14.18 -10.73
C LEU A 48 -8.38 -14.75 -11.08
N ALA A 49 -8.32 -15.78 -11.92
CA ALA A 49 -7.08 -16.41 -12.35
C ALA A 49 -6.19 -15.41 -13.11
N ASP A 50 -6.76 -14.67 -14.05
CA ASP A 50 -6.05 -13.63 -14.81
C ASP A 50 -5.53 -12.50 -13.91
N ALA A 51 -6.41 -11.91 -13.10
CA ALA A 51 -6.06 -10.80 -12.21
C ALA A 51 -5.00 -11.15 -11.17
N THR A 52 -4.94 -12.41 -10.70
CA THR A 52 -3.99 -12.86 -9.68
C THR A 52 -2.76 -13.54 -10.26
N ASN A 53 -2.77 -13.89 -11.55
CA ASN A 53 -1.78 -14.73 -12.21
C ASN A 53 -1.57 -16.08 -11.48
N ILE A 54 -2.67 -16.65 -10.96
CA ILE A 54 -2.68 -17.96 -10.31
C ILE A 54 -3.22 -18.97 -11.31
N GLU A 55 -2.42 -20.01 -11.61
CA GLU A 55 -2.86 -21.12 -12.44
C GLU A 55 -3.90 -21.96 -11.69
N ILE A 56 -5.01 -22.29 -12.38
CA ILE A 56 -6.07 -23.14 -11.83
C ILE A 56 -5.65 -24.60 -11.98
N THR A 57 -5.37 -25.25 -10.85
CA THR A 57 -5.02 -26.67 -10.76
C THR A 57 -6.17 -27.46 -10.14
N ASP A 58 -6.12 -28.80 -10.23
CA ASP A 58 -7.13 -29.63 -9.59
C ASP A 58 -7.15 -29.45 -8.05
N GLU A 59 -6.00 -29.08 -7.45
CA GLU A 59 -5.88 -28.86 -6.00
C GLU A 59 -6.55 -27.56 -5.52
N ASN A 60 -6.54 -26.49 -6.33
CA ASN A 60 -7.06 -25.20 -5.92
C ASN A 60 -8.41 -24.84 -6.58
N ARG A 61 -8.84 -25.57 -7.60
CA ARG A 61 -10.05 -25.30 -8.38
C ARG A 61 -11.29 -25.16 -7.51
N GLU A 62 -11.52 -26.10 -6.58
CA GLU A 62 -12.69 -26.08 -5.70
C GLU A 62 -12.73 -24.81 -4.85
N VAL A 63 -11.60 -24.42 -4.27
CA VAL A 63 -11.48 -23.24 -3.41
C VAL A 63 -11.72 -21.95 -4.22
N ILE A 64 -11.06 -21.82 -5.39
CA ILE A 64 -11.21 -20.65 -6.26
C ILE A 64 -12.65 -20.54 -6.77
N THR A 65 -13.26 -21.65 -7.15
CA THR A 65 -14.68 -21.68 -7.61
C THR A 65 -15.63 -21.28 -6.49
N SER A 66 -15.40 -21.77 -5.27
CA SER A 66 -16.19 -21.40 -4.09
C SER A 66 -16.04 -19.93 -3.73
N ASP A 67 -14.82 -19.38 -3.78
CA ASP A 67 -14.59 -17.96 -3.54
C ASP A 67 -15.22 -17.09 -4.64
N ALA A 68 -15.11 -17.49 -5.91
CA ALA A 68 -15.77 -16.83 -7.03
C ALA A 68 -17.31 -16.78 -6.87
N LEU A 69 -17.91 -17.89 -6.44
CA LEU A 69 -19.34 -17.94 -6.15
C LEU A 69 -19.73 -17.00 -5.00
N GLN A 70 -18.94 -16.98 -3.91
CA GLN A 70 -19.18 -16.07 -2.80
C GLN A 70 -19.10 -14.60 -3.23
N MET A 71 -18.16 -14.24 -4.09
CA MET A 71 -18.04 -12.89 -4.64
C MET A 71 -19.27 -12.53 -5.52
N LEU A 72 -19.77 -13.45 -6.33
CA LEU A 72 -20.97 -13.23 -7.11
C LEU A 72 -22.21 -13.05 -6.24
N ILE A 73 -22.32 -13.83 -5.15
CA ILE A 73 -23.39 -13.66 -4.15
C ILE A 73 -23.32 -12.26 -3.54
N ASP A 74 -22.13 -11.81 -3.15
CA ASP A 74 -21.94 -10.47 -2.57
C ASP A 74 -22.28 -9.37 -3.57
N ASP A 75 -21.87 -9.51 -4.82
CA ASP A 75 -22.19 -8.53 -5.88
C ASP A 75 -23.70 -8.45 -6.12
N LYS A 76 -24.43 -9.56 -6.10
CA LYS A 76 -25.90 -9.55 -6.16
C LYS A 76 -26.52 -8.84 -4.95
N LEU A 77 -26.03 -9.12 -3.72
CA LEU A 77 -26.51 -8.48 -2.49
C LEU A 77 -26.27 -6.97 -2.50
N LYS A 78 -25.07 -6.54 -2.89
CA LYS A 78 -24.71 -5.13 -3.03
C LYS A 78 -25.64 -4.44 -4.02
N LEU A 79 -25.81 -5.03 -5.21
CA LEU A 79 -26.65 -4.46 -6.25
C LEU A 79 -28.09 -4.32 -5.77
N GLN A 80 -28.70 -5.41 -5.27
CA GLN A 80 -30.09 -5.44 -4.82
C GLN A 80 -30.43 -4.35 -3.83
N VAL A 81 -29.59 -4.13 -2.80
CA VAL A 81 -29.87 -3.12 -1.77
C VAL A 81 -29.57 -1.70 -2.26
N SER A 82 -28.64 -1.53 -3.19
CA SER A 82 -28.16 -0.22 -3.63
C SER A 82 -29.10 0.46 -4.63
N ILE A 83 -29.84 -0.32 -5.41
CA ILE A 83 -30.75 0.21 -6.45
C ILE A 83 -32.14 0.55 -5.92
N VAL A 84 -32.50 0.09 -4.72
CA VAL A 84 -33.83 0.33 -4.14
C VAL A 84 -34.12 1.82 -4.05
N GLY A 85 -35.19 2.26 -4.68
CA GLY A 85 -35.64 3.64 -4.68
C GLY A 85 -34.77 4.62 -5.49
N LYS A 86 -33.80 4.11 -6.29
CA LYS A 86 -32.89 4.93 -7.11
C LYS A 86 -33.02 4.59 -8.61
N PRO A 87 -34.09 4.97 -9.30
CA PRO A 87 -34.24 4.69 -10.71
C PRO A 87 -33.12 5.32 -11.54
N GLY A 88 -32.58 4.56 -12.50
CA GLY A 88 -31.52 5.03 -13.41
C GLY A 88 -30.09 5.01 -12.87
N ILE A 89 -29.87 4.65 -11.60
CA ILE A 89 -28.50 4.60 -11.03
C ILE A 89 -27.60 3.59 -11.76
N GLU A 90 -28.17 2.46 -12.22
CA GLU A 90 -27.44 1.44 -12.98
C GLU A 90 -26.93 1.98 -14.32
N GLY A 91 -27.71 2.80 -15.02
CA GLY A 91 -27.27 3.43 -16.28
C GLY A 91 -26.07 4.37 -16.08
N ALA A 92 -26.09 5.18 -15.04
CA ALA A 92 -24.97 6.04 -14.70
C ALA A 92 -23.73 5.21 -14.28
N ALA A 93 -23.94 4.14 -13.49
CA ALA A 93 -22.88 3.23 -13.08
C ALA A 93 -22.29 2.47 -14.28
N MET A 94 -23.11 2.08 -15.26
CA MET A 94 -22.66 1.42 -16.48
C MET A 94 -21.72 2.30 -17.31
N ALA A 95 -22.02 3.58 -17.48
CA ALA A 95 -21.16 4.51 -18.19
C ALA A 95 -19.78 4.60 -17.49
N LYS A 96 -19.79 4.72 -16.16
CA LYS A 96 -18.56 4.78 -15.37
C LYS A 96 -17.80 3.45 -15.33
N ALA A 97 -18.51 2.31 -15.33
CA ALA A 97 -17.89 0.99 -15.42
C ALA A 97 -17.11 0.83 -16.73
N ASN A 98 -17.66 1.31 -17.86
CA ASN A 98 -16.98 1.27 -19.15
C ASN A 98 -15.68 2.11 -19.12
N GLU A 99 -15.69 3.31 -18.54
CA GLU A 99 -14.49 4.12 -18.36
C GLU A 99 -13.44 3.39 -17.51
N LEU A 100 -13.85 2.72 -16.44
CA LEU A 100 -12.95 1.97 -15.55
C LEU A 100 -12.38 0.73 -16.26
N ILE A 101 -13.17 0.04 -17.09
CA ILE A 101 -12.71 -1.08 -17.90
C ILE A 101 -11.63 -0.62 -18.88
N ASP A 102 -11.85 0.50 -19.55
CA ASP A 102 -10.85 1.06 -20.46
C ASP A 102 -9.60 1.53 -19.71
N ALA A 103 -9.76 2.19 -18.55
CA ALA A 103 -8.63 2.63 -17.73
C ALA A 103 -7.79 1.47 -17.18
N THR A 104 -8.40 0.30 -16.97
CA THR A 104 -7.73 -0.86 -16.35
C THR A 104 -7.15 -1.82 -17.38
N PHE A 105 -7.84 -2.05 -18.48
CA PHE A 105 -7.54 -3.11 -19.44
C PHE A 105 -7.13 -2.60 -20.84
N ALA A 106 -7.33 -1.31 -21.17
CA ALA A 106 -6.93 -0.83 -22.49
C ALA A 106 -5.42 -0.95 -22.71
N GLU A 107 -5.01 -1.59 -23.77
CA GLU A 107 -3.62 -1.86 -24.11
C GLU A 107 -3.41 -1.82 -25.61
N ASN A 108 -2.21 -1.42 -26.05
CA ASN A 108 -1.79 -1.45 -27.46
C ASN A 108 -2.78 -0.77 -28.44
N GLY A 109 -3.51 0.28 -27.98
CA GLY A 109 -4.51 0.99 -28.79
C GLY A 109 -5.88 0.27 -28.88
N LEU A 110 -6.06 -0.84 -28.18
CA LEU A 110 -7.35 -1.54 -28.04
C LEU A 110 -8.10 -1.02 -26.84
N THR A 111 -9.44 -0.97 -26.93
CA THR A 111 -10.30 -0.70 -25.76
C THR A 111 -10.27 -1.87 -24.79
N GLY A 112 -10.48 -1.60 -23.49
CA GLY A 112 -10.51 -2.64 -22.47
C GLY A 112 -11.52 -3.75 -22.76
N MET A 113 -12.67 -3.42 -23.34
CA MET A 113 -13.67 -4.40 -23.80
C MET A 113 -13.14 -5.36 -24.87
N LYS A 114 -12.24 -4.92 -25.74
CA LYS A 114 -11.62 -5.79 -26.76
C LYS A 114 -10.57 -6.67 -26.14
N VAL A 115 -9.69 -6.10 -25.29
CA VAL A 115 -8.65 -6.86 -24.59
C VAL A 115 -9.27 -7.99 -23.78
N LEU A 116 -10.32 -7.72 -23.02
CA LEU A 116 -11.01 -8.76 -22.25
C LEU A 116 -11.49 -9.92 -23.11
N ARG A 117 -12.07 -9.63 -24.30
CA ARG A 117 -12.50 -10.70 -25.24
C ARG A 117 -11.32 -11.49 -25.79
N GLU A 118 -10.20 -10.84 -26.07
CA GLU A 118 -8.98 -11.51 -26.60
C GLU A 118 -8.38 -12.49 -25.58
N ILE A 119 -8.47 -12.18 -24.27
CA ILE A 119 -8.04 -13.08 -23.19
C ILE A 119 -9.14 -14.08 -22.75
N GLY A 120 -10.29 -14.11 -23.45
CA GLY A 120 -11.37 -15.07 -23.19
C GLY A 120 -12.30 -14.69 -22.03
N ILE A 121 -12.24 -13.46 -21.54
CA ILE A 121 -13.12 -12.95 -20.48
C ILE A 121 -14.27 -12.14 -21.11
N ASP A 122 -15.51 -12.48 -20.75
CA ASP A 122 -16.67 -11.71 -21.17
C ASP A 122 -16.67 -10.33 -20.48
N PRO A 123 -16.59 -9.24 -21.24
CA PRO A 123 -16.63 -7.89 -20.67
C PRO A 123 -17.86 -7.63 -19.79
N ALA A 124 -18.98 -8.29 -20.03
CA ALA A 124 -20.19 -8.15 -19.21
C ALA A 124 -19.97 -8.59 -17.76
N THR A 125 -19.11 -9.59 -17.52
CA THR A 125 -18.73 -10.05 -16.17
C THR A 125 -18.00 -8.96 -15.39
N VAL A 126 -17.02 -8.31 -16.03
CA VAL A 126 -16.26 -7.20 -15.43
C VAL A 126 -17.14 -5.97 -15.24
N GLN A 127 -17.98 -5.67 -16.24
CA GLN A 127 -18.92 -4.56 -16.19
C GLN A 127 -19.91 -4.72 -15.02
N SER A 128 -20.51 -5.91 -14.86
CA SER A 128 -21.44 -6.22 -13.77
C SER A 128 -20.77 -6.03 -12.39
N LYS A 129 -19.53 -6.48 -12.24
CA LYS A 129 -18.74 -6.27 -11.03
C LYS A 129 -18.56 -4.78 -10.73
N TYR A 130 -18.10 -3.99 -11.70
CA TYR A 130 -17.88 -2.56 -11.48
C TYR A 130 -19.20 -1.80 -11.22
N ILE A 131 -20.29 -2.16 -11.88
CA ILE A 131 -21.61 -1.57 -11.59
C ILE A 131 -21.99 -1.83 -10.14
N SER A 132 -21.88 -3.09 -9.68
CA SER A 132 -22.17 -3.47 -8.30
C SER A 132 -21.32 -2.67 -7.29
N ASP A 133 -20.03 -2.54 -7.54
CA ASP A 133 -19.13 -1.80 -6.66
C ASP A 133 -19.43 -0.28 -6.65
N LEU A 134 -19.73 0.32 -7.81
CA LEU A 134 -20.06 1.75 -7.92
C LEU A 134 -21.34 2.12 -7.18
N VAL A 135 -22.43 1.35 -7.40
CA VAL A 135 -23.71 1.61 -6.70
C VAL A 135 -23.57 1.33 -5.21
N TRP A 136 -22.74 0.37 -4.82
CA TRP A 136 -22.43 0.07 -3.42
C TRP A 136 -21.71 1.21 -2.71
N ILE A 137 -20.72 1.83 -3.38
CA ILE A 137 -20.02 3.02 -2.85
C ILE A 137 -21.02 4.14 -2.56
N ASP A 138 -21.92 4.43 -3.51
CA ASP A 138 -22.94 5.46 -3.34
C ASP A 138 -23.94 5.12 -2.20
N PHE A 139 -24.35 3.86 -2.13
CA PHE A 139 -25.21 3.34 -1.08
C PHE A 139 -24.57 3.52 0.31
N LEU A 140 -23.32 3.10 0.50
CA LEU A 140 -22.62 3.23 1.78
C LEU A 140 -22.44 4.69 2.19
N ARG A 141 -22.03 5.55 1.26
CA ARG A 141 -21.86 6.99 1.52
C ARG A 141 -23.17 7.65 1.96
N SER A 142 -24.27 7.28 1.34
CA SER A 142 -25.58 7.80 1.71
C SER A 142 -26.07 7.26 3.04
N THR A 143 -25.89 5.95 3.29
CA THR A 143 -26.38 5.26 4.49
C THR A 143 -25.58 5.63 5.75
N TYR A 144 -24.28 5.88 5.60
CA TYR A 144 -23.36 6.18 6.70
C TYR A 144 -22.79 7.59 6.62
N ARG A 145 -23.56 8.55 6.11
CA ARG A 145 -23.11 9.94 5.95
C ARG A 145 -22.48 10.51 7.22
N ASP A 146 -23.12 10.28 8.37
CA ASP A 146 -22.63 10.71 9.68
C ASP A 146 -21.21 10.20 10.02
N LYS A 147 -20.85 9.01 9.53
CA LYS A 147 -19.51 8.44 9.69
C LYS A 147 -18.50 9.07 8.74
N PHE A 148 -18.92 9.34 7.51
CA PHE A 148 -18.06 10.02 6.54
C PHE A 148 -17.83 11.49 6.92
N ASP A 149 -18.80 12.16 7.55
CA ASP A 149 -18.65 13.52 8.08
C ASP A 149 -17.59 13.63 9.19
N THR A 150 -17.14 12.50 9.79
CA THR A 150 -16.05 12.46 10.77
C THR A 150 -14.65 12.29 10.17
N ILE A 151 -14.52 12.25 8.84
CA ILE A 151 -13.24 11.97 8.18
C ILE A 151 -12.19 13.02 8.54
N ASP A 152 -12.53 14.31 8.52
CA ASP A 152 -11.59 15.38 8.86
C ASP A 152 -10.99 15.22 10.27
N ALA A 153 -11.82 14.92 11.26
CA ALA A 153 -11.33 14.68 12.63
C ALA A 153 -10.40 13.45 12.71
N LYS A 154 -10.68 12.42 11.91
CA LYS A 154 -9.82 11.23 11.83
C LYS A 154 -8.51 11.51 11.10
N VAL A 155 -8.53 12.37 10.10
CA VAL A 155 -7.33 12.83 9.38
C VAL A 155 -6.42 13.61 10.33
N GLU A 156 -6.97 14.54 11.13
CA GLU A 156 -6.18 15.28 12.12
C GLU A 156 -5.56 14.35 13.17
N ALA A 157 -6.33 13.37 13.66
CA ALA A 157 -5.81 12.37 14.59
C ALA A 157 -4.69 11.52 13.97
N GLU A 158 -4.81 11.16 12.68
CA GLU A 158 -3.78 10.42 11.97
C GLU A 158 -2.52 11.25 11.73
N ILE A 159 -2.66 12.53 11.36
CA ILE A 159 -1.54 13.47 11.23
C ILE A 159 -0.81 13.57 12.57
N LYS A 160 -1.55 13.79 13.67
CA LYS A 160 -0.94 13.84 15.00
C LYS A 160 -0.18 12.55 15.31
N ARG A 161 -0.76 11.39 15.02
CA ARG A 161 -0.10 10.10 15.23
C ARG A 161 1.20 9.97 14.42
N LEU A 162 1.20 10.42 13.16
CA LEU A 162 2.39 10.41 12.30
C LEU A 162 3.49 11.32 12.86
N VAL A 163 3.13 12.47 13.41
CA VAL A 163 4.09 13.38 14.07
C VAL A 163 4.67 12.72 15.33
N ASP A 164 3.82 12.14 16.18
CA ASP A 164 4.24 11.47 17.42
C ASP A 164 5.18 10.26 17.12
N ASP A 165 4.98 9.59 15.99
CA ASP A 165 5.78 8.44 15.56
C ASP A 165 7.03 8.83 14.72
N ALA A 166 7.21 10.10 14.44
CA ALA A 166 8.21 10.57 13.46
C ALA A 166 9.66 10.17 13.78
N SER A 167 10.01 10.05 15.06
CA SER A 167 11.36 9.66 15.52
C SER A 167 11.50 8.14 15.76
N GLN A 168 10.42 7.36 15.63
CA GLN A 168 10.44 5.93 15.89
C GLN A 168 10.81 5.12 14.63
N PRO A 169 11.48 3.96 14.78
CA PRO A 169 11.70 3.04 13.68
C PRO A 169 10.38 2.59 13.05
N GLN A 170 10.32 2.59 11.73
CA GLN A 170 9.12 2.22 10.98
C GLN A 170 9.41 1.18 9.91
N ILE A 171 8.39 0.39 9.61
CA ILE A 171 8.38 -0.59 8.54
C ILE A 171 7.20 -0.28 7.59
N ARG A 172 7.45 -0.31 6.29
CA ARG A 172 6.40 -0.19 5.28
C ARG A 172 5.91 -1.57 4.90
N LEU A 173 4.60 -1.78 4.99
CA LEU A 173 3.96 -3.07 4.84
C LEU A 173 2.85 -3.05 3.79
N SER A 174 2.66 -4.21 3.19
CA SER A 174 1.40 -4.65 2.57
C SER A 174 0.92 -5.91 3.27
N GLU A 175 -0.41 -6.11 3.35
CA GLU A 175 -1.03 -7.22 4.06
C GLU A 175 -2.05 -7.98 3.23
N ILE A 176 -2.17 -9.28 3.50
CA ILE A 176 -3.31 -10.10 3.11
C ILE A 176 -3.84 -10.72 4.41
N ILE A 177 -5.10 -10.49 4.72
CA ILE A 177 -5.78 -11.09 5.87
C ILE A 177 -6.83 -12.05 5.35
N LEU A 178 -6.72 -13.32 5.71
CA LEU A 178 -7.70 -14.34 5.37
C LEU A 178 -8.49 -14.72 6.61
N THR A 179 -9.79 -14.53 6.54
CA THR A 179 -10.72 -14.93 7.60
C THR A 179 -11.41 -16.24 7.19
N PRO A 180 -11.57 -17.22 8.11
CA PRO A 180 -12.41 -18.37 7.86
C PRO A 180 -13.83 -17.97 7.45
N ALA A 181 -14.41 -18.74 6.54
CA ALA A 181 -15.74 -18.51 5.99
C ALA A 181 -16.62 -19.75 6.19
N PRO A 182 -17.93 -19.69 6.00
CA PRO A 182 -18.81 -20.84 6.12
C PRO A 182 -18.40 -22.04 5.26
N ASN A 183 -17.82 -21.78 4.08
CA ASN A 183 -17.31 -22.77 3.12
C ASN A 183 -15.82 -23.09 3.30
N ARG A 184 -15.11 -22.43 4.23
CA ARG A 184 -13.67 -22.56 4.40
C ARG A 184 -13.29 -22.44 5.88
N ASN A 185 -13.04 -23.57 6.52
CA ASN A 185 -12.61 -23.59 7.91
C ASN A 185 -11.17 -23.05 8.09
N PHE A 186 -10.74 -22.87 9.35
CA PHE A 186 -9.43 -22.32 9.66
C PHE A 186 -8.25 -23.09 9.03
N LYS A 187 -8.32 -24.44 9.03
CA LYS A 187 -7.26 -25.28 8.44
C LYS A 187 -7.16 -25.08 6.93
N GLN A 188 -8.30 -24.99 6.24
CA GLN A 188 -8.36 -24.70 4.81
C GLN A 188 -7.88 -23.29 4.51
N THR A 189 -8.21 -22.31 5.38
CA THR A 189 -7.73 -20.93 5.26
C THR A 189 -6.20 -20.86 5.40
N LEU A 190 -5.61 -21.59 6.34
CA LEU A 190 -4.17 -21.65 6.52
C LEU A 190 -3.47 -22.32 5.31
N ASN A 191 -4.04 -23.41 4.79
CA ASN A 191 -3.51 -24.07 3.59
C ASN A 191 -3.55 -23.13 2.37
N LEU A 192 -4.65 -22.40 2.19
CA LEU A 192 -4.75 -21.42 1.12
C LEU A 192 -3.70 -20.31 1.27
N ALA A 193 -3.50 -19.79 2.49
CA ALA A 193 -2.45 -18.82 2.76
C ALA A 193 -1.06 -19.35 2.40
N THR A 194 -0.77 -20.61 2.72
CA THR A 194 0.50 -21.26 2.38
C THR A 194 0.70 -21.36 0.86
N GLN A 195 -0.35 -21.71 0.12
CA GLN A 195 -0.31 -21.75 -1.34
C GLN A 195 -0.08 -20.35 -1.93
N MET A 196 -0.75 -19.32 -1.38
CA MET A 196 -0.55 -17.92 -1.79
C MET A 196 0.89 -17.45 -1.56
N VAL A 197 1.48 -17.74 -0.40
CA VAL A 197 2.88 -17.42 -0.12
C VAL A 197 3.80 -18.10 -1.13
N ALA A 198 3.57 -19.38 -1.43
CA ALA A 198 4.35 -20.12 -2.43
C ALA A 198 4.21 -19.53 -3.84
N ALA A 199 2.99 -19.11 -4.23
CA ALA A 199 2.73 -18.45 -5.50
C ALA A 199 3.41 -17.08 -5.58
N ILE A 200 3.30 -16.26 -4.54
CA ILE A 200 3.93 -14.93 -4.47
C ILE A 200 5.46 -15.05 -4.59
N ARG A 201 6.07 -16.02 -3.91
CA ARG A 201 7.52 -16.28 -4.01
C ARG A 201 7.95 -16.75 -5.40
N LYS A 202 7.03 -17.30 -6.20
CA LYS A 202 7.24 -17.65 -7.61
C LYS A 202 6.92 -16.51 -8.59
N GLY A 203 6.52 -15.33 -8.09
CA GLY A 203 6.25 -14.14 -8.91
C GLY A 203 4.77 -13.78 -9.08
N ALA A 204 3.83 -14.46 -8.43
CA ALA A 204 2.43 -14.04 -8.45
C ALA A 204 2.26 -12.65 -7.83
N ASN A 205 1.31 -11.88 -8.36
CA ASN A 205 1.11 -10.48 -7.95
C ASN A 205 0.44 -10.39 -6.58
N PHE A 206 1.22 -9.99 -5.56
CA PHE A 206 0.74 -9.80 -4.19
C PHE A 206 -0.48 -8.88 -4.11
N ASN A 207 -0.45 -7.75 -4.85
CA ASN A 207 -1.52 -6.75 -4.76
C ASN A 207 -2.83 -7.30 -5.36
N ALA A 208 -2.74 -8.06 -6.46
CA ALA A 208 -3.90 -8.70 -7.07
C ALA A 208 -4.52 -9.75 -6.13
N ILE A 209 -3.69 -10.57 -5.48
CA ILE A 209 -4.14 -11.55 -4.48
C ILE A 209 -4.81 -10.84 -3.30
N ALA A 210 -4.22 -9.75 -2.80
CA ALA A 210 -4.81 -8.96 -1.73
C ALA A 210 -6.18 -8.41 -2.11
N GLN A 211 -6.33 -7.86 -3.33
CA GLN A 211 -7.60 -7.32 -3.82
C GLN A 211 -8.70 -8.38 -3.92
N GLN A 212 -8.34 -9.61 -4.23
CA GLN A 212 -9.31 -10.67 -4.48
C GLN A 212 -9.67 -11.48 -3.22
N TYR A 213 -8.70 -11.69 -2.32
CA TYR A 213 -8.88 -12.63 -1.22
C TYR A 213 -8.81 -12.02 0.17
N SER A 214 -8.21 -10.82 0.32
CA SER A 214 -8.02 -10.24 1.63
C SER A 214 -9.31 -9.67 2.20
N SER A 215 -9.59 -10.01 3.46
CA SER A 215 -10.66 -9.38 4.25
C SER A 215 -10.23 -8.05 4.89
N ALA A 216 -8.97 -7.64 4.69
CA ALA A 216 -8.46 -6.37 5.22
C ALA A 216 -9.13 -5.17 4.56
N GLY A 217 -9.29 -4.07 5.31
CA GLY A 217 -9.74 -2.79 4.74
C GLY A 217 -8.80 -2.21 3.67
N SER A 218 -7.53 -2.64 3.65
CA SER A 218 -6.52 -2.29 2.65
C SER A 218 -6.63 -3.09 1.34
N ALA A 219 -7.49 -4.12 1.29
CA ALA A 219 -7.61 -5.04 0.17
C ALA A 219 -7.79 -4.33 -1.18
N HIS A 220 -8.71 -3.37 -1.27
CA HIS A 220 -9.01 -2.62 -2.50
C HIS A 220 -7.83 -1.78 -3.01
N GLN A 221 -6.83 -1.49 -2.15
CA GLN A 221 -5.56 -0.85 -2.50
C GLN A 221 -4.42 -1.86 -2.69
N GLY A 222 -4.73 -3.12 -2.94
CA GLY A 222 -3.73 -4.17 -3.08
C GLY A 222 -3.02 -4.53 -1.78
N GLY A 223 -3.72 -4.37 -0.66
CA GLY A 223 -3.21 -4.70 0.67
C GLY A 223 -2.25 -3.67 1.27
N ARG A 224 -2.08 -2.49 0.69
CA ARG A 224 -1.12 -1.48 1.19
C ARG A 224 -1.55 -0.91 2.53
N VAL A 225 -0.73 -1.14 3.56
CA VAL A 225 -0.88 -0.56 4.91
C VAL A 225 -0.12 0.76 5.01
N GLY A 226 1.04 0.83 4.38
CA GLY A 226 1.96 1.96 4.45
C GLY A 226 2.97 1.83 5.60
N TRP A 227 3.50 2.97 6.09
CA TRP A 227 4.46 3.01 7.17
C TRP A 227 3.79 2.77 8.53
N VAL A 228 4.32 1.80 9.27
CA VAL A 228 3.85 1.43 10.62
C VAL A 228 5.03 1.49 11.58
N THR A 229 4.82 2.11 12.74
CA THR A 229 5.82 2.13 13.81
C THR A 229 5.98 0.71 14.37
N ILE A 230 7.22 0.19 14.37
CA ILE A 230 7.50 -1.21 14.73
C ILE A 230 7.01 -1.53 16.14
N SER A 231 7.25 -0.64 17.10
CA SER A 231 6.83 -0.83 18.50
C SER A 231 5.31 -0.90 18.73
N ARG A 232 4.50 -0.62 17.70
CA ARG A 232 3.03 -0.72 17.75
C ARG A 232 2.48 -2.03 17.19
N LEU A 233 3.34 -2.87 16.61
CA LEU A 233 2.94 -4.18 16.10
C LEU A 233 2.93 -5.22 17.22
N PRO A 234 2.06 -6.23 17.15
CA PRO A 234 2.17 -7.43 17.99
C PRO A 234 3.54 -8.08 17.85
N GLU A 235 4.07 -8.64 18.93
CA GLU A 235 5.41 -9.24 18.94
C GLU A 235 5.56 -10.35 17.89
N THR A 236 4.53 -11.18 17.73
CA THR A 236 4.49 -12.22 16.70
C THR A 236 4.71 -11.67 15.28
N PHE A 237 4.20 -10.46 15.00
CA PHE A 237 4.40 -9.81 13.69
C PHE A 237 5.81 -9.23 13.58
N ILE A 238 6.33 -8.64 14.67
CA ILE A 238 7.70 -8.12 14.70
C ILE A 238 8.71 -9.22 14.41
N GLU A 239 8.58 -10.37 15.08
CA GLU A 239 9.44 -11.54 14.89
C GLU A 239 9.39 -12.07 13.45
N ALA A 240 8.20 -12.15 12.85
CA ALA A 240 8.04 -12.64 11.49
C ALA A 240 8.56 -11.65 10.42
N LEU A 241 8.53 -10.34 10.70
CA LEU A 241 8.95 -9.28 9.79
C LEU A 241 10.45 -8.95 9.90
N ALA A 242 11.06 -9.22 11.07
CA ALA A 242 12.45 -8.86 11.34
C ALA A 242 13.46 -9.45 10.34
N PRO A 243 13.38 -10.74 9.94
CA PRO A 243 14.36 -11.35 9.04
C PRO A 243 14.15 -10.98 7.56
N LEU A 244 13.00 -10.41 7.18
CA LEU A 244 12.67 -10.19 5.77
C LEU A 244 13.49 -9.06 5.14
N GLU A 245 13.86 -9.22 3.88
CA GLU A 245 14.30 -8.15 3.00
C GLU A 245 13.12 -7.44 2.33
N ASN A 246 13.36 -6.27 1.72
CA ASN A 246 12.32 -5.54 1.01
C ASN A 246 11.82 -6.35 -0.20
N GLY A 247 10.51 -6.50 -0.30
CA GLY A 247 9.84 -7.32 -1.32
C GLY A 247 9.51 -8.74 -0.86
N GLU A 248 10.11 -9.22 0.22
CA GLU A 248 9.83 -10.55 0.75
C GLU A 248 8.53 -10.62 1.55
N VAL A 249 7.98 -11.83 1.65
CA VAL A 249 6.73 -12.12 2.36
C VAL A 249 6.96 -13.07 3.53
N THR A 250 6.19 -12.85 4.61
CA THR A 250 6.16 -13.76 5.76
C THR A 250 5.64 -15.15 5.38
N GLU A 251 5.92 -16.14 6.21
CA GLU A 251 5.05 -17.31 6.31
C GLU A 251 3.65 -16.86 6.79
N PRO A 252 2.61 -17.69 6.56
CA PRO A 252 1.28 -17.40 7.10
C PRO A 252 1.30 -17.34 8.63
N ILE A 253 0.81 -16.23 9.20
CA ILE A 253 0.77 -16.01 10.65
C ILE A 253 -0.66 -16.16 11.14
N ALA A 254 -0.90 -17.11 12.03
CA ALA A 254 -2.19 -17.31 12.66
C ALA A 254 -2.31 -16.45 13.91
N LEU A 255 -3.30 -15.54 13.94
CA LEU A 255 -3.57 -14.69 15.09
C LEU A 255 -5.07 -14.36 15.16
N ASP A 256 -5.67 -14.47 16.35
CA ASP A 256 -7.07 -14.12 16.63
C ASP A 256 -8.09 -14.74 15.64
N GLY A 257 -7.84 -15.98 15.23
CA GLY A 257 -8.71 -16.72 14.30
C GLY A 257 -8.58 -16.33 12.83
N ASN A 258 -7.70 -15.41 12.50
CA ASN A 258 -7.36 -15.02 11.14
C ASN A 258 -5.97 -15.52 10.74
N VAL A 259 -5.69 -15.50 9.44
CA VAL A 259 -4.36 -15.80 8.89
C VAL A 259 -3.84 -14.57 8.17
N TYR A 260 -2.65 -14.13 8.53
CA TYR A 260 -2.00 -12.94 8.03
C TYR A 260 -0.80 -13.31 7.15
N ILE A 261 -0.64 -12.62 6.03
CA ILE A 261 0.56 -12.64 5.20
C ILE A 261 0.98 -11.18 5.04
N PHE A 262 2.22 -10.85 5.43
CA PHE A 262 2.77 -9.52 5.22
C PHE A 262 3.86 -9.56 4.16
N ARG A 263 3.95 -8.48 3.37
CA ARG A 263 5.11 -8.17 2.55
C ARG A 263 5.79 -6.95 3.12
N ARG A 264 7.11 -7.04 3.33
CA ARG A 264 7.91 -5.89 3.71
C ARG A 264 8.23 -5.05 2.47
N ASP A 265 7.71 -3.82 2.41
CA ASP A 265 7.95 -2.91 1.30
C ASP A 265 9.08 -1.90 1.58
N GLY A 266 9.52 -1.78 2.85
CA GLY A 266 10.63 -0.92 3.26
C GLY A 266 10.83 -0.87 4.77
N LYS A 267 11.98 -0.34 5.21
CA LYS A 267 12.32 -0.07 6.61
C LYS A 267 13.02 1.27 6.71
N ARG A 268 12.78 2.02 7.78
CA ARG A 268 13.54 3.22 8.12
C ARG A 268 13.72 3.31 9.63
N GLU A 269 14.90 3.75 10.06
CA GLU A 269 15.26 3.79 11.48
C GLU A 269 14.63 4.99 12.21
N LYS A 270 14.38 6.07 11.50
CA LYS A 270 13.77 7.29 12.05
C LYS A 270 12.57 7.68 11.20
N GLY A 271 11.43 7.19 11.49
CA GLY A 271 10.12 7.51 10.90
C GLY A 271 10.11 8.57 9.79
N LEU A 272 9.45 9.69 10.05
CA LEU A 272 9.38 10.83 9.12
C LEU A 272 10.42 11.92 9.43
N ALA A 273 11.19 11.79 10.53
CA ALA A 273 12.21 12.75 10.90
C ALA A 273 13.42 12.59 9.99
N ASP A 274 13.75 13.62 9.24
CA ASP A 274 14.97 13.71 8.45
C ASP A 274 15.96 14.63 9.16
N ASP A 275 16.92 14.02 9.88
CA ASP A 275 17.94 14.76 10.61
C ASP A 275 18.83 15.60 9.69
N SER A 276 18.93 15.28 8.39
CA SER A 276 19.67 16.07 7.42
C SER A 276 19.02 17.43 7.14
N GLN A 277 17.73 17.53 7.36
CA GLN A 277 16.95 18.76 7.19
C GLN A 277 16.80 19.57 8.49
N ILE A 278 17.50 19.18 9.56
CA ILE A 278 17.51 19.95 10.80
C ILE A 278 18.13 21.34 10.53
N ARG A 279 17.44 22.37 11.00
CA ARG A 279 17.99 23.73 11.03
C ARG A 279 18.88 23.88 12.25
N VAL A 280 20.06 24.50 12.05
CA VAL A 280 21.05 24.72 13.09
C VAL A 280 21.45 26.18 13.17
N TRP A 281 21.65 26.66 14.37
CA TRP A 281 22.19 27.98 14.67
C TRP A 281 23.57 27.76 15.27
N LEU A 282 24.60 28.31 14.62
CA LEU A 282 25.98 28.08 14.99
C LEU A 282 26.67 29.40 15.36
N ALA A 283 27.61 29.35 16.28
CA ALA A 283 28.56 30.41 16.52
C ALA A 283 29.97 29.89 16.24
N ARG A 284 30.83 30.75 15.75
CA ARG A 284 32.24 30.45 15.54
C ARG A 284 33.14 31.62 15.94
N ALA A 285 34.33 31.29 16.45
CA ALA A 285 35.38 32.26 16.64
C ALA A 285 36.66 31.77 15.92
N ILE A 286 37.28 32.64 15.13
CA ILE A 286 38.43 32.32 14.29
C ILE A 286 39.63 33.17 14.71
N VAL A 287 40.75 32.54 15.01
CA VAL A 287 42.07 33.20 15.03
C VAL A 287 42.56 33.26 13.59
N PRO A 288 42.54 34.44 12.96
CA PRO A 288 42.92 34.57 11.56
C PRO A 288 44.42 34.33 11.38
N LEU A 289 44.76 33.60 10.32
CA LEU A 289 46.14 33.33 9.91
C LEU A 289 46.27 33.60 8.42
N ALA A 290 47.49 33.91 7.98
CA ALA A 290 47.79 34.00 6.55
C ALA A 290 47.68 32.61 5.90
N GLU A 291 47.41 32.54 4.60
CA GLU A 291 47.27 31.27 3.86
C GLU A 291 48.58 30.44 3.91
N ASP A 292 49.71 31.09 3.96
CA ASP A 292 51.08 30.50 4.06
C ASP A 292 51.56 30.34 5.48
N ALA A 293 50.71 30.49 6.49
CA ALA A 293 51.06 30.32 7.90
C ALA A 293 51.65 28.92 8.19
N SER A 294 52.74 28.89 8.96
CA SER A 294 53.43 27.66 9.28
C SER A 294 52.60 26.75 10.20
N ASP A 295 52.93 25.45 10.26
CA ASP A 295 52.34 24.51 11.21
C ASP A 295 52.50 24.96 12.66
N ALA A 296 53.62 25.65 13.00
CA ALA A 296 53.87 26.22 14.32
C ALA A 296 52.85 27.31 14.66
N ASP A 297 52.53 28.22 13.71
CA ASP A 297 51.56 29.27 13.90
C ASP A 297 50.13 28.68 14.07
N ARG A 298 49.82 27.63 13.33
CA ARG A 298 48.54 26.90 13.46
C ARG A 298 48.38 26.21 14.80
N LEU A 299 49.47 25.59 15.31
CA LEU A 299 49.50 24.97 16.63
C LEU A 299 49.34 26.01 17.74
N GLU A 300 50.01 27.17 17.63
CA GLU A 300 49.87 28.26 18.58
C GLU A 300 48.46 28.82 18.61
N ALA A 301 47.86 29.03 17.44
CA ALA A 301 46.47 29.47 17.32
C ALA A 301 45.49 28.45 17.93
N ALA A 302 45.70 27.15 17.68
CA ALA A 302 44.89 26.08 18.27
C ALA A 302 44.99 26.05 19.79
N ALA A 303 46.22 26.16 20.33
CA ALA A 303 46.46 26.23 21.78
C ALA A 303 45.81 27.47 22.41
N ARG A 304 45.83 28.62 21.70
CA ARG A 304 45.14 29.85 22.14
C ARG A 304 43.64 29.66 22.20
N ILE A 305 43.05 29.13 21.14
CA ILE A 305 41.60 28.86 21.08
C ILE A 305 41.20 27.90 22.20
N LYS A 306 41.95 26.81 22.38
CA LYS A 306 41.64 25.80 23.41
C LYS A 306 41.60 26.42 24.80
N ARG A 307 42.58 27.22 25.17
CA ARG A 307 42.61 27.93 26.46
C ARG A 307 41.46 28.92 26.61
N ASP A 308 41.20 29.72 25.57
CA ASP A 308 40.18 30.74 25.61
C ASP A 308 38.75 30.12 25.64
N SER A 309 38.59 28.93 25.07
CA SER A 309 37.30 28.20 25.04
C SER A 309 36.91 27.53 26.36
N GLU A 310 37.86 27.36 27.31
CA GLU A 310 37.58 26.75 28.63
C GLU A 310 36.48 27.47 29.41
N ASN A 311 36.35 28.78 29.22
CA ASN A 311 35.37 29.62 29.90
C ASN A 311 34.14 29.95 29.08
N VAL A 312 34.00 29.44 27.88
CA VAL A 312 32.88 29.63 26.99
C VAL A 312 31.69 28.76 27.44
N ARG A 313 30.51 29.35 27.61
CA ARG A 313 29.32 28.66 28.09
C ARG A 313 28.11 28.81 27.17
N ASN A 314 28.15 29.77 26.27
CA ASN A 314 27.08 30.07 25.33
C ASN A 314 27.63 30.71 24.05
N CYS A 315 26.79 30.87 23.09
CA CYS A 315 27.18 31.41 21.79
C CYS A 315 27.54 32.90 21.79
N ASP A 316 27.12 33.68 22.78
CA ASP A 316 27.51 35.08 22.91
C ASP A 316 28.97 35.16 23.36
N ASP A 317 29.43 34.23 24.20
CA ASP A 317 30.83 34.12 24.58
C ASP A 317 31.71 33.77 23.37
N VAL A 318 31.23 32.90 22.44
CA VAL A 318 31.95 32.57 21.18
C VAL A 318 32.05 33.82 20.30
N GLU A 319 30.98 34.62 20.19
CA GLU A 319 30.98 35.86 19.42
C GLU A 319 31.96 36.89 20.04
N ALA A 320 31.98 36.97 21.36
CA ALA A 320 32.96 37.83 22.07
C ALA A 320 34.39 37.39 21.79
N LEU A 321 34.68 36.07 21.75
CA LEU A 321 36.00 35.55 21.34
C LEU A 321 36.35 35.92 19.90
N ASN A 322 35.39 35.84 18.96
CA ASN A 322 35.63 36.23 17.58
C ASN A 322 36.01 37.70 17.46
N THR A 323 35.39 38.56 18.27
CA THR A 323 35.71 39.98 18.36
C THR A 323 37.09 40.17 19.00
N LYS A 324 37.43 39.45 20.08
CA LYS A 324 38.75 39.45 20.74
C LYS A 324 39.89 39.10 19.78
N TYR A 325 39.61 38.22 18.81
CA TYR A 325 40.59 37.79 17.81
C TYR A 325 40.67 38.76 16.62
N GLU A 326 39.91 39.82 16.61
CA GLU A 326 39.80 40.80 15.51
C GLU A 326 39.44 40.11 14.16
N SER A 327 38.71 39.01 14.24
CA SER A 327 38.32 38.25 13.08
C SER A 327 37.26 39.01 12.27
N ARG A 328 37.44 39.07 10.94
CA ARG A 328 36.47 39.63 10.02
C ARG A 328 35.39 38.59 9.61
N ALA A 329 35.54 37.34 10.03
CA ALA A 329 34.57 36.31 9.73
C ALA A 329 33.26 36.52 10.51
N VAL A 330 32.15 36.23 9.85
CA VAL A 330 30.83 36.29 10.49
C VAL A 330 30.81 35.26 11.65
N ALA A 331 30.58 35.76 12.88
CA ALA A 331 30.59 34.93 14.09
C ALA A 331 29.29 34.07 14.19
N ARG A 332 28.14 34.56 13.77
CA ARG A 332 26.86 33.86 13.82
C ARG A 332 26.46 33.34 12.47
N LEU A 333 26.18 32.06 12.40
CA LEU A 333 25.60 31.38 11.25
C LEU A 333 24.21 30.90 11.67
N ASN A 334 23.21 31.71 11.35
CA ASN A 334 21.84 31.47 11.80
C ASN A 334 21.03 30.74 10.73
N ASP A 335 20.15 29.84 11.19
CA ASP A 335 19.12 29.21 10.35
C ASP A 335 19.69 28.43 9.16
N MET A 336 20.80 27.73 9.36
CA MET A 336 21.43 26.89 8.35
C MET A 336 20.75 25.53 8.29
N VAL A 337 20.49 25.01 7.11
CA VAL A 337 20.06 23.60 6.96
C VAL A 337 21.29 22.70 7.05
N LEU A 338 21.25 21.67 7.89
CA LEU A 338 22.41 20.81 8.14
C LEU A 338 22.96 20.17 6.86
N SER A 339 22.07 19.74 5.94
CA SER A 339 22.47 19.17 4.64
C SER A 339 23.18 20.17 3.70
N ASP A 340 23.01 21.46 3.91
CA ASP A 340 23.67 22.50 3.10
C ASP A 340 25.12 22.76 3.52
N LEU A 341 25.51 22.24 4.67
CA LEU A 341 26.91 22.33 5.15
C LEU A 341 27.78 21.31 4.39
N ALA A 342 29.08 21.62 4.28
CA ALA A 342 30.05 20.67 3.75
C ALA A 342 30.06 19.36 4.59
N PRO A 343 30.29 18.16 4.00
CA PRO A 343 30.18 16.88 4.71
C PRO A 343 30.98 16.79 6.03
N ASN A 344 32.22 17.31 6.05
CA ASN A 344 33.03 17.38 7.26
C ASN A 344 32.44 18.30 8.34
N MET A 345 31.70 19.32 7.95
CA MET A 345 31.02 20.21 8.87
C MET A 345 29.72 19.59 9.40
N GLN A 346 29.02 18.81 8.58
CA GLN A 346 27.85 18.05 9.04
C GLN A 346 28.28 17.03 10.12
N GLU A 347 29.37 16.30 9.89
CA GLU A 347 29.92 15.36 10.87
C GLU A 347 30.31 16.05 12.17
N LEU A 348 31.00 17.18 12.06
CA LEU A 348 31.38 17.99 13.22
C LEU A 348 30.14 18.45 14.01
N VAL A 349 29.18 19.09 13.33
CA VAL A 349 27.97 19.61 13.98
C VAL A 349 27.17 18.48 14.62
N ASN A 350 27.07 17.30 13.98
CA ASN A 350 26.38 16.14 14.56
C ASN A 350 27.08 15.58 15.80
N GLY A 351 28.40 15.70 15.88
CA GLY A 351 29.20 15.25 17.04
C GLY A 351 29.23 16.22 18.22
N LEU A 352 28.78 17.48 18.03
CA LEU A 352 28.79 18.48 19.10
C LEU A 352 27.52 18.40 19.95
N GLU A 353 27.67 18.58 21.25
CA GLU A 353 26.58 18.88 22.15
C GLU A 353 26.20 20.37 22.06
N ASP A 354 24.93 20.71 22.31
CA ASP A 354 24.47 22.08 22.28
C ASP A 354 25.16 22.89 23.40
N ASN A 355 25.59 24.09 23.06
CA ASN A 355 26.32 25.01 23.96
C ASN A 355 27.69 24.50 24.46
N GLN A 356 28.28 23.57 23.71
CA GLN A 356 29.69 23.18 23.96
C GLN A 356 30.57 23.60 22.77
N PRO A 357 31.74 24.26 23.03
CA PRO A 357 32.66 24.61 21.97
C PRO A 357 33.37 23.36 21.43
N SER A 358 33.63 23.33 20.12
CA SER A 358 34.40 22.27 19.49
C SER A 358 35.91 22.35 19.90
N GLU A 359 36.61 21.24 19.75
CA GLU A 359 38.08 21.30 19.64
C GLU A 359 38.46 22.23 18.46
N PRO A 360 39.71 22.80 18.51
CA PRO A 360 40.19 23.66 17.45
C PRO A 360 40.17 23.00 16.06
N ILE A 361 39.64 23.70 15.07
CA ILE A 361 39.49 23.25 13.69
C ILE A 361 40.31 24.12 12.77
N SER A 362 41.19 23.54 11.97
CA SER A 362 42.02 24.26 11.00
C SER A 362 41.24 24.54 9.70
N PHE A 363 41.29 25.79 9.26
CA PHE A 363 40.80 26.27 7.96
C PHE A 363 41.95 26.91 7.17
N SER A 364 41.76 27.17 5.90
CA SER A 364 42.75 27.83 5.05
C SER A 364 43.18 29.20 5.61
N ASN A 365 42.23 29.94 6.19
CA ASN A 365 42.36 31.33 6.66
C ASN A 365 42.52 31.46 8.19
N GLY A 366 42.77 30.36 8.91
CA GLY A 366 42.94 30.40 10.36
C GLY A 366 42.54 29.11 11.08
N VAL A 367 42.52 29.19 12.40
CA VAL A 367 42.02 28.13 13.28
C VAL A 367 40.78 28.64 13.99
N ALA A 368 39.74 27.82 14.07
CA ALA A 368 38.47 28.19 14.67
C ALA A 368 38.00 27.21 15.75
N THR A 369 37.12 27.69 16.64
CA THR A 369 36.19 26.87 17.41
C THR A 369 34.76 27.16 16.95
N MET A 370 33.91 26.19 17.06
CA MET A 370 32.48 26.28 16.73
C MET A 370 31.63 25.76 17.87
N MET A 371 30.39 26.30 17.95
CA MET A 371 29.41 25.87 18.94
C MET A 371 28.03 25.79 18.27
N VAL A 372 27.27 24.76 18.61
CA VAL A 372 25.86 24.68 18.28
C VAL A 372 25.06 25.46 19.31
N CYS A 373 24.41 26.53 18.88
CA CYS A 373 23.61 27.38 19.76
C CYS A 373 22.21 26.81 19.97
N LYS A 374 21.67 26.22 18.91
CA LYS A 374 20.33 25.66 18.89
C LYS A 374 20.20 24.70 17.72
N ARG A 375 19.43 23.63 17.94
CA ARG A 375 18.89 22.77 16.87
C ARG A 375 17.39 22.97 16.76
N GLY A 376 16.91 23.12 15.57
CA GLY A 376 15.49 23.07 15.26
C GLY A 376 14.94 21.65 15.38
N ALA A 377 13.64 21.54 15.39
CA ALA A 377 13.02 20.24 15.17
C ALA A 377 13.34 19.74 13.75
N PRO A 378 13.53 18.42 13.55
CA PRO A 378 13.69 17.88 12.22
C PRO A 378 12.45 18.19 11.37
N GLU A 379 12.66 18.49 10.09
CA GLU A 379 11.56 18.69 9.17
C GLU A 379 10.86 17.32 8.94
N LEU A 380 9.54 17.32 9.10
CA LEU A 380 8.77 16.09 8.97
C LEU A 380 8.30 15.93 7.52
N ASN A 381 8.77 14.88 6.86
CA ASN A 381 8.32 14.52 5.52
C ASN A 381 6.95 13.81 5.58
N LEU A 382 5.93 14.56 6.02
CA LEU A 382 4.57 14.03 6.10
C LEU A 382 4.03 13.75 4.68
N PRO A 383 3.30 12.65 4.50
CA PRO A 383 2.54 12.46 3.27
C PRO A 383 1.59 13.64 3.05
N PRO A 384 1.32 14.01 1.80
CA PRO A 384 0.34 15.04 1.50
C PRO A 384 -0.99 14.76 2.21
N ARG A 385 -1.62 15.80 2.75
CA ARG A 385 -2.90 15.68 3.47
C ARG A 385 -3.93 14.87 2.67
N LYS A 386 -4.01 15.09 1.37
CA LYS A 386 -4.90 14.37 0.46
C LYS A 386 -4.70 12.85 0.49
N ASP A 387 -3.44 12.39 0.59
CA ASP A 387 -3.12 10.96 0.64
C ASP A 387 -3.50 10.35 1.99
N ILE A 388 -3.38 11.12 3.07
CA ILE A 388 -3.82 10.72 4.41
C ILE A 388 -5.35 10.62 4.41
N GLU A 389 -6.04 11.62 3.87
CA GLU A 389 -7.50 11.66 3.74
C GLU A 389 -8.03 10.46 2.95
N GLN A 390 -7.41 10.16 1.79
CA GLN A 390 -7.79 9.01 0.99
C GLN A 390 -7.65 7.70 1.78
N ARG A 391 -6.52 7.48 2.47
CA ARG A 391 -6.31 6.27 3.29
C ARG A 391 -7.30 6.15 4.43
N VAL A 392 -7.63 7.25 5.10
CA VAL A 392 -8.61 7.26 6.20
C VAL A 392 -10.01 6.95 5.66
N ALA A 393 -10.38 7.53 4.52
CA ALA A 393 -11.65 7.28 3.86
C ALA A 393 -11.78 5.81 3.41
N ASP A 394 -10.74 5.27 2.78
CA ASP A 394 -10.72 3.88 2.29
C ASP A 394 -10.82 2.87 3.44
N LYS A 395 -10.09 3.11 4.54
CA LYS A 395 -10.19 2.27 5.74
C LYS A 395 -11.59 2.30 6.34
N LEU A 396 -12.20 3.48 6.43
CA LEU A 396 -13.57 3.63 6.92
C LEU A 396 -14.56 2.89 6.01
N PHE A 397 -14.41 3.08 4.69
CA PHE A 397 -15.24 2.41 3.69
C PHE A 397 -15.15 0.89 3.82
N GLY A 398 -13.95 0.33 3.89
CA GLY A 398 -13.74 -1.12 4.04
C GLY A 398 -14.45 -1.69 5.26
N VAL A 399 -14.28 -1.07 6.43
CA VAL A 399 -14.95 -1.51 7.67
C VAL A 399 -16.48 -1.43 7.57
N LEU A 400 -17.02 -0.36 6.99
CA LEU A 400 -18.47 -0.20 6.85
C LEU A 400 -19.04 -1.20 5.83
N SER A 401 -18.33 -1.41 4.73
CA SER A 401 -18.70 -2.37 3.68
C SER A 401 -18.81 -3.78 4.24
N GLU A 402 -17.75 -4.25 4.90
CA GLU A 402 -17.72 -5.59 5.47
C GLU A 402 -18.84 -5.81 6.49
N ARG A 403 -19.00 -4.90 7.44
CA ARG A 403 -20.07 -4.98 8.45
C ARG A 403 -21.47 -5.00 7.83
N HIS A 404 -21.68 -4.24 6.75
CA HIS A 404 -22.97 -4.21 6.08
C HIS A 404 -23.22 -5.50 5.28
N LEU A 405 -22.22 -5.99 4.55
CA LEU A 405 -22.31 -7.25 3.82
C LEU A 405 -22.59 -8.46 4.73
N ILE A 406 -21.92 -8.54 5.89
CA ILE A 406 -22.22 -9.59 6.90
C ILE A 406 -23.71 -9.57 7.28
N ARG A 407 -24.28 -8.38 7.48
CA ARG A 407 -25.74 -8.26 7.80
C ARG A 407 -26.60 -8.71 6.64
N LEU A 408 -26.27 -8.29 5.41
CA LEU A 408 -27.01 -8.69 4.20
C LEU A 408 -26.98 -10.19 4.00
N ARG A 409 -25.82 -10.83 4.11
CA ARG A 409 -25.69 -12.30 3.99
C ARG A 409 -26.54 -13.04 5.02
N ARG A 410 -26.64 -12.53 6.27
CA ARG A 410 -27.44 -13.15 7.33
C ARG A 410 -28.95 -13.03 7.10
N SER A 411 -29.41 -11.99 6.39
CA SER A 411 -30.84 -11.74 6.13
C SER A 411 -31.31 -12.25 4.77
N ALA A 412 -30.39 -12.57 3.86
CA ALA A 412 -30.71 -12.99 2.51
C ALA A 412 -31.12 -14.49 2.45
N VAL A 413 -31.99 -14.80 1.50
CA VAL A 413 -32.29 -16.18 1.10
C VAL A 413 -31.31 -16.57 0.00
N ILE A 414 -30.30 -17.38 0.37
CA ILE A 414 -29.27 -17.85 -0.54
C ILE A 414 -29.44 -19.37 -0.69
N ASP A 415 -29.69 -19.83 -1.93
CA ASP A 415 -29.80 -21.25 -2.27
C ASP A 415 -28.68 -21.62 -3.25
N VAL A 416 -27.72 -22.42 -2.79
CA VAL A 416 -26.60 -22.92 -3.58
C VAL A 416 -26.93 -24.31 -4.07
N ARG A 417 -26.90 -24.51 -5.38
CA ARG A 417 -27.19 -25.78 -6.04
C ARG A 417 -25.87 -26.45 -6.41
N GLY A 418 -25.62 -27.59 -5.77
CA GLY A 418 -24.46 -28.43 -6.04
C GLY A 418 -24.55 -29.22 -7.35
#